data_a6d01f4a7ef14bfa8355fc4e9cc5cd5f
#
_entry.id   a6d01f4a7ef14bfa8355fc4e9cc5cd5f
#
_cell.length_a   1.000
_cell.length_b   1.000
_cell.length_c   1.000
_cell.angle_alpha   90.00
_cell.angle_beta   90.00
_cell.angle_gamma   90.00
#
_symmetry.space_group_name_H-M   'P 1'
#
loop_
_entity.id
_entity.type
_entity.pdbx_description
1 polymer ?
#
loop_
_entity_poly.entity_id
_entity_poly.type
_entity_poly.pdbx_seq_one_letter_code
_entity_poly.pdbx_strand_id
1 'polypeptide(L)'
;MLSSSYSYIPVADLEEAAAWYEKNFGFHVKHRDSLYFDIRTDNGIKIMLIPGEENLNSQMQYAAGPQPAYGFCTDHFDALREKLERNGVKTGEVFDYFGRSLSFFDPDGNKIEIWEDYEY
;
A
#
# COMPACT_ATOMS: atom_id res chain seq x y z
N MET A 1 -14.25 10.34 -19.78
CA MET A 1 -14.75 9.54 -18.66
C MET A 1 -13.59 8.90 -17.90
N LEU A 2 -13.71 8.82 -16.59
CA LEU A 2 -12.68 8.18 -15.75
C LEU A 2 -12.71 6.67 -15.94
N SER A 3 -11.54 6.02 -15.94
CA SER A 3 -11.41 4.57 -16.12
C SER A 3 -10.72 3.88 -14.94
N SER A 4 -9.90 4.60 -14.19
CA SER A 4 -9.19 4.06 -13.02
C SER A 4 -8.62 5.19 -12.17
N SER A 5 -7.99 4.85 -11.09
CA SER A 5 -7.26 5.78 -10.25
C SER A 5 -5.90 5.18 -9.87
N TYR A 6 -5.00 5.99 -9.35
CA TYR A 6 -3.71 5.53 -8.88
C TYR A 6 -3.23 6.39 -7.72
N SER A 7 -2.20 5.93 -7.02
CA SER A 7 -1.48 6.70 -6.02
C SER A 7 0.01 6.69 -6.33
N TYR A 8 0.69 7.80 -6.13
CA TYR A 8 2.14 7.85 -6.13
C TYR A 8 2.66 7.38 -4.78
N ILE A 9 3.62 6.47 -4.79
CA ILE A 9 4.30 6.01 -3.59
C ILE A 9 5.80 6.18 -3.81
N PRO A 10 6.44 7.09 -3.06
CA PRO A 10 7.89 7.32 -3.19
C PRO A 10 8.66 6.20 -2.49
N VAL A 11 9.68 5.68 -3.18
CA VAL A 11 10.51 4.58 -2.68
C VAL A 11 11.98 4.82 -3.01
N ALA A 12 12.88 4.21 -2.24
CA ALA A 12 14.31 4.36 -2.47
C ALA A 12 14.79 3.55 -3.66
N ASP A 13 14.26 2.35 -3.85
CA ASP A 13 14.64 1.43 -4.92
C ASP A 13 13.39 0.85 -5.57
N LEU A 14 13.19 1.19 -6.85
CA LEU A 14 11.99 0.80 -7.59
C LEU A 14 11.85 -0.73 -7.73
N GLU A 15 12.92 -1.44 -8.01
CA GLU A 15 12.88 -2.90 -8.18
C GLU A 15 12.60 -3.62 -6.84
N GLU A 16 13.25 -3.21 -5.78
CA GLU A 16 13.02 -3.78 -4.45
C GLU A 16 11.59 -3.51 -3.96
N ALA A 17 11.11 -2.30 -4.16
CA ALA A 17 9.74 -1.93 -3.80
C ALA A 17 8.71 -2.74 -4.60
N ALA A 18 8.89 -2.86 -5.90
CA ALA A 18 8.00 -3.65 -6.76
C ALA A 18 7.95 -5.12 -6.30
N ALA A 19 9.09 -5.72 -5.97
CA ALA A 19 9.17 -7.09 -5.46
C ALA A 19 8.43 -7.24 -4.12
N TRP A 20 8.53 -6.25 -3.25
CA TRP A 20 7.85 -6.26 -1.96
C TRP A 20 6.31 -6.20 -2.13
N TYR A 21 5.81 -5.32 -3.00
CA TYR A 21 4.37 -5.22 -3.29
C TYR A 21 3.84 -6.46 -4.02
N GLU A 22 4.66 -7.08 -4.88
CA GLU A 22 4.32 -8.36 -5.50
C GLU A 22 4.15 -9.46 -4.44
N LYS A 23 5.13 -9.61 -3.56
CA LYS A 23 5.14 -10.64 -2.52
C LYS A 23 3.96 -10.51 -1.56
N ASN A 24 3.62 -9.30 -1.14
CA ASN A 24 2.64 -9.07 -0.08
C ASN A 24 1.22 -8.86 -0.59
N PHE A 25 1.04 -8.31 -1.79
CA PHE A 25 -0.28 -7.91 -2.29
C PHE A 25 -0.61 -8.39 -3.70
N GLY A 26 0.30 -9.12 -4.34
CA GLY A 26 0.04 -9.64 -5.67
C GLY A 26 0.14 -8.61 -6.80
N PHE A 27 0.85 -7.51 -6.58
CA PHE A 27 1.15 -6.57 -7.65
C PHE A 27 2.17 -7.16 -8.61
N HIS A 28 2.08 -6.80 -9.88
CA HIS A 28 3.10 -7.08 -10.88
C HIS A 28 3.40 -5.83 -11.69
N VAL A 29 4.61 -5.75 -12.23
CA VAL A 29 5.06 -4.58 -12.98
C VAL A 29 4.45 -4.61 -14.37
N LYS A 30 3.69 -3.58 -14.71
CA LYS A 30 3.15 -3.37 -16.04
C LYS A 30 4.07 -2.54 -16.90
N HIS A 31 4.74 -1.57 -16.33
CA HIS A 31 5.70 -0.70 -17.01
C HIS A 31 6.82 -0.33 -16.05
N ARG A 32 8.06 -0.34 -16.53
CA ARG A 32 9.22 0.10 -15.76
C ARG A 32 10.13 0.96 -16.61
N ASP A 33 10.56 2.06 -16.03
CA ASP A 33 11.63 2.90 -16.55
C ASP A 33 12.37 3.59 -15.39
N SER A 34 13.23 4.56 -15.68
CA SER A 34 14.01 5.23 -14.63
C SER A 34 13.21 6.25 -13.82
N LEU A 35 12.01 6.62 -14.27
CA LEU A 35 11.19 7.67 -13.65
C LEU A 35 10.09 7.09 -12.77
N TYR A 36 9.52 5.93 -13.14
CA TYR A 36 8.44 5.32 -12.38
C TYR A 36 8.23 3.86 -12.78
N PHE A 37 7.61 3.10 -11.87
CA PHE A 37 7.08 1.77 -12.15
C PHE A 37 5.56 1.81 -12.00
N ASP A 38 4.85 1.43 -13.04
CA ASP A 38 3.40 1.16 -12.98
C ASP A 38 3.22 -0.28 -12.54
N ILE A 39 2.71 -0.49 -11.32
CA ILE A 39 2.43 -1.82 -10.80
C ILE A 39 0.94 -1.99 -10.58
N ARG A 40 0.43 -3.19 -10.86
CA ARG A 40 -1.00 -3.47 -10.80
C ARG A 40 -1.29 -4.87 -10.27
N THR A 41 -2.43 -5.00 -9.61
CA THR A 41 -3.02 -6.30 -9.32
C THR A 41 -3.87 -6.77 -10.51
N ASP A 42 -4.23 -8.07 -10.53
CA ASP A 42 -5.05 -8.63 -11.62
C ASP A 42 -6.42 -7.97 -11.72
N ASN A 43 -6.97 -7.51 -10.60
CA ASN A 43 -8.26 -6.82 -10.58
C ASN A 43 -8.17 -5.30 -10.76
N GLY A 44 -6.99 -4.78 -11.13
CA GLY A 44 -6.84 -3.40 -11.59
C GLY A 44 -6.47 -2.36 -10.54
N ILE A 45 -6.09 -2.75 -9.33
CA ILE A 45 -5.54 -1.79 -8.35
C ILE A 45 -4.18 -1.34 -8.87
N LYS A 46 -3.97 -0.03 -8.91
CA LYS A 46 -2.80 0.57 -9.54
C LYS A 46 -2.02 1.45 -8.56
N ILE A 47 -0.71 1.25 -8.52
CA ILE A 47 0.24 2.11 -7.82
C ILE A 47 1.31 2.56 -8.81
N MET A 48 1.73 3.82 -8.68
CA MET A 48 2.86 4.38 -9.40
C MET A 48 4.01 4.55 -8.40
N LEU A 49 4.98 3.63 -8.43
CA LEU A 49 6.19 3.77 -7.61
C LEU A 49 7.09 4.81 -8.27
N ILE A 50 7.56 5.75 -7.49
CA ILE A 50 8.44 6.83 -7.97
C ILE A 50 9.69 6.91 -7.09
N PRO A 51 10.83 7.34 -7.65
CA PRO A 51 12.02 7.60 -6.84
C PRO A 51 11.71 8.68 -5.81
N GLY A 52 11.98 8.37 -4.54
CA GLY A 52 11.75 9.29 -3.44
C GLY A 52 13.00 10.06 -3.05
N GLU A 53 12.79 11.09 -2.24
CA GLU A 53 13.82 11.82 -1.55
C GLU A 53 13.80 11.46 -0.07
N GLU A 54 14.84 11.79 0.67
CA GLU A 54 14.89 11.57 2.11
C GLU A 54 13.67 12.23 2.79
N ASN A 55 13.02 11.48 3.68
CA ASN A 55 11.83 11.90 4.44
C ASN A 55 10.56 12.16 3.59
N LEU A 56 10.55 11.75 2.33
CA LEU A 56 9.36 11.85 1.50
C LEU A 56 8.56 10.56 1.60
N ASN A 57 7.31 10.66 2.05
CA ASN A 57 6.39 9.53 2.17
C ASN A 57 4.99 9.91 1.67
N SER A 58 4.24 8.91 1.22
CA SER A 58 2.86 9.05 0.77
C SER A 58 1.92 8.87 1.96
N GLN A 59 1.77 9.91 2.77
CA GLN A 59 0.93 9.88 3.96
C GLN A 59 0.56 11.30 4.40
N MET A 60 -0.44 11.40 5.27
CA MET A 60 -0.81 12.68 5.89
C MET A 60 0.01 12.89 7.16
N GLN A 61 0.52 14.10 7.36
CA GLN A 61 1.32 14.44 8.52
C GLN A 61 0.47 15.23 9.52
N TYR A 62 0.02 14.54 10.55
CA TYR A 62 -0.64 15.17 11.71
C TYR A 62 0.38 15.44 12.81
N ALA A 63 0.04 16.37 13.72
CA ALA A 63 0.89 16.68 14.87
C ALA A 63 1.18 15.45 15.73
N ALA A 64 0.23 14.54 15.84
CA ALA A 64 0.38 13.30 16.61
C ALA A 64 1.17 12.20 15.88
N GLY A 65 1.48 12.39 14.60
CA GLY A 65 2.22 11.44 13.78
C GLY A 65 1.60 11.20 12.41
N PRO A 66 2.21 10.32 11.59
CA PRO A 66 1.71 10.05 10.25
C PRO A 66 0.39 9.28 10.27
N GLN A 67 -0.48 9.60 9.31
CA GLN A 67 -1.73 8.90 9.08
C GLN A 67 -1.80 8.49 7.60
N PRO A 68 -2.43 7.33 7.28
CA PRO A 68 -2.53 6.90 5.89
C PRO A 68 -3.33 7.88 5.04
N ALA A 69 -2.78 8.24 3.88
CA ALA A 69 -3.50 8.99 2.86
C ALA A 69 -4.05 8.08 1.77
N TYR A 70 -3.66 6.81 1.78
CA TYR A 70 -3.99 5.81 0.77
C TYR A 70 -4.24 4.47 1.45
N GLY A 71 -5.10 3.67 0.86
CA GLY A 71 -5.41 2.36 1.39
C GLY A 71 -6.00 1.42 0.37
N PHE A 72 -6.10 0.16 0.77
CA PHE A 72 -6.73 -0.91 0.01
C PHE A 72 -7.96 -1.40 0.75
N CYS A 73 -8.96 -1.85 0.01
CA CYS A 73 -10.06 -2.62 0.56
C CYS A 73 -9.82 -4.11 0.27
N THR A 74 -10.23 -4.96 1.19
CA THR A 74 -10.09 -6.41 1.03
C THR A 74 -11.35 -7.11 1.54
N ASP A 75 -11.74 -8.19 0.87
CA ASP A 75 -12.77 -9.12 1.34
C ASP A 75 -12.16 -10.34 2.07
N HIS A 76 -10.83 -10.32 2.28
CA HIS A 76 -10.06 -11.39 2.93
C HIS A 76 -9.16 -10.83 4.04
N PHE A 77 -9.74 -10.05 4.96
CA PHE A 77 -8.98 -9.31 5.97
C PHE A 77 -8.09 -10.20 6.83
N ASP A 78 -8.64 -11.30 7.38
CA ASP A 78 -7.87 -12.17 8.27
C ASP A 78 -6.72 -12.87 7.54
N ALA A 79 -6.97 -13.39 6.34
CA ALA A 79 -5.94 -14.06 5.55
C ALA A 79 -4.82 -13.10 5.16
N LEU A 80 -5.17 -11.87 4.77
CA LEU A 80 -4.18 -10.85 4.40
C LEU A 80 -3.37 -10.42 5.63
N ARG A 81 -4.02 -10.19 6.77
CA ARG A 81 -3.35 -9.84 8.02
C ARG A 81 -2.34 -10.91 8.43
N GLU A 82 -2.73 -12.19 8.39
CA GLU A 82 -1.83 -13.30 8.71
C GLU A 82 -0.64 -13.37 7.77
N LYS A 83 -0.86 -13.15 6.48
CA LYS A 83 0.21 -13.12 5.48
C LYS A 83 1.21 -12.01 5.77
N LEU A 84 0.73 -10.81 6.07
CA LEU A 84 1.59 -9.67 6.40
C LEU A 84 2.42 -9.94 7.66
N GLU A 85 1.80 -10.47 8.70
CA GLU A 85 2.50 -10.84 9.94
C GLU A 85 3.55 -11.92 9.68
N ARG A 86 3.20 -12.94 8.92
CA ARG A 86 4.12 -14.03 8.56
C ARG A 86 5.31 -13.55 7.74
N ASN A 87 5.12 -12.53 6.92
CA ASN A 87 6.16 -11.93 6.10
C ASN A 87 6.95 -10.82 6.83
N GLY A 88 6.67 -10.60 8.12
CA GLY A 88 7.39 -9.62 8.93
C GLY A 88 7.03 -8.17 8.62
N VAL A 89 5.90 -7.91 7.99
CA VAL A 89 5.45 -6.55 7.71
C VAL A 89 5.03 -5.87 9.01
N LYS A 90 5.49 -4.65 9.22
CA LYS A 90 5.12 -3.85 10.40
C LYS A 90 3.67 -3.39 10.26
N THR A 91 2.80 -3.88 11.14
CA THR A 91 1.37 -3.52 11.15
C THR A 91 1.01 -2.81 12.45
N GLY A 92 -0.04 -1.98 12.38
CA GLY A 92 -0.61 -1.32 13.54
C GLY A 92 -1.75 -2.14 14.17
N GLU A 93 -2.45 -1.51 15.10
CA GLU A 93 -3.62 -2.10 15.75
C GLU A 93 -4.78 -2.27 14.77
N VAL A 94 -5.63 -3.26 15.06
CA VAL A 94 -6.88 -3.43 14.34
C VAL A 94 -7.95 -2.56 15.00
N PHE A 95 -8.60 -1.73 14.19
CA PHE A 95 -9.76 -0.95 14.59
C PHE A 95 -11.00 -1.54 13.93
N ASP A 96 -12.14 -1.43 14.60
CA ASP A 96 -13.43 -1.87 14.06
C ASP A 96 -14.42 -0.71 14.07
N TYR A 97 -14.66 -0.16 12.87
CA TYR A 97 -15.63 0.91 12.66
C TYR A 97 -16.25 0.70 11.27
N PHE A 98 -17.45 0.13 11.22
CA PHE A 98 -18.09 -0.30 9.97
C PHE A 98 -17.16 -1.16 9.09
N GLY A 99 -16.55 -2.18 9.71
CA GLY A 99 -15.52 -3.00 9.14
C GLY A 99 -14.20 -2.79 9.85
N ARG A 100 -13.35 -3.79 9.81
CA ARG A 100 -12.05 -3.73 10.47
C ARG A 100 -11.02 -3.07 9.57
N SER A 101 -10.08 -2.37 10.19
CA SER A 101 -8.97 -1.74 9.47
C SER A 101 -7.68 -1.87 10.26
N LEU A 102 -6.57 -1.83 9.56
CA LEU A 102 -5.23 -1.70 10.15
C LEU A 102 -4.33 -0.92 9.21
N SER A 103 -3.29 -0.30 9.77
CA SER A 103 -2.23 0.33 8.97
C SER A 103 -1.04 -0.60 8.88
N PHE A 104 -0.28 -0.48 7.82
CA PHE A 104 1.02 -1.12 7.69
C PHE A 104 2.03 -0.11 7.14
N PHE A 105 3.32 -0.44 7.29
CA PHE A 105 4.39 0.34 6.69
C PHE A 105 5.07 -0.49 5.61
N ASP A 106 5.31 0.10 4.45
CA ASP A 106 6.20 -0.51 3.47
C ASP A 106 7.67 -0.31 3.92
N PRO A 107 8.66 -0.91 3.23
CA PRO A 107 10.06 -0.79 3.65
C PRO A 107 10.61 0.63 3.63
N ASP A 108 9.98 1.53 2.89
CA ASP A 108 10.37 2.94 2.79
C ASP A 108 9.69 3.83 3.82
N GLY A 109 8.86 3.24 4.70
CA GLY A 109 8.14 3.98 5.74
C GLY A 109 6.84 4.63 5.28
N ASN A 110 6.32 4.27 4.12
CA ASN A 110 5.00 4.72 3.69
C ASN A 110 3.93 4.01 4.52
N LYS A 111 3.12 4.78 5.21
CA LYS A 111 2.02 4.25 6.03
C LYS A 111 0.76 4.15 5.18
N ILE A 112 0.28 2.94 5.01
CA ILE A 112 -0.85 2.60 4.14
C ILE A 112 -1.87 1.83 4.97
N GLU A 113 -3.15 1.94 4.61
CA GLU A 113 -4.23 1.30 5.36
C GLU A 113 -4.84 0.16 4.56
N ILE A 114 -5.26 -0.89 5.28
CA ILE A 114 -6.11 -1.94 4.74
C ILE A 114 -7.44 -1.84 5.46
N TRP A 115 -8.52 -1.82 4.69
CA TRP A 115 -9.88 -1.77 5.22
C TRP A 115 -10.68 -2.97 4.73
N GLU A 116 -11.40 -3.60 5.66
CA GLU A 116 -12.32 -4.67 5.33
C GLU A 116 -13.42 -4.14 4.42
N ASP A 117 -13.65 -4.82 3.29
CA ASP A 117 -14.73 -4.43 2.40
C ASP A 117 -16.06 -4.76 3.07
N TYR A 118 -16.88 -3.74 3.26
CA TYR A 118 -18.09 -3.83 4.07
C TYR A 118 -19.31 -3.41 3.25
N GLU A 119 -20.30 -4.29 3.22
CA GLU A 119 -21.58 -3.97 2.61
C GLU A 119 -22.57 -3.52 3.70
N TYR A 120 -23.15 -2.37 3.48
CA TYR A 120 -24.15 -1.79 4.39
C TYR A 120 -25.55 -2.34 4.15
#